data_0d8c40df290ebb2cd5763583c4f48e72
#
_entry.id   0d8c40df290ebb2cd5763583c4f48e72
#
_cell.length_a   1.000
_cell.length_b   1.000
_cell.length_c   1.000
_cell.angle_alpha   90.00
_cell.angle_beta   90.00
_cell.angle_gamma   90.00
#
_symmetry.space_group_name_H-M   'P 1'
#
loop_
_entity.id
_entity.type
_entity.pdbx_description
1 polymer ?
#
loop_
_entity_poly.entity_id
_entity_poly.type
_entity_poly.pdbx_seq_one_letter_code
_entity_poly.pdbx_strand_id
1 'polypeptide(L)'
;MEIKIQSLESIHEAAREFSAAMGDSTVFALYGKMGAGKTTFVKALCEELGVTDVISSPTFAIVNEYRSDETGELIYHFDFYRIKKLSEVYDMGYEDYFYSGALCFIEWPELVEELLPGDAVKVTIEELEDGSRVIKL
;
A
#
# COMPACT_ATOMS: atom_id res chain seq x y z
N MET A 1 -2.78 -9.05 13.88
CA MET A 1 -1.49 -8.50 14.27
C MET A 1 -1.56 -6.98 14.32
N GLU A 2 -0.93 -6.38 15.30
CA GLU A 2 -0.88 -4.93 15.43
C GLU A 2 0.57 -4.46 15.44
N ILE A 3 0.84 -3.39 14.70
CA ILE A 3 2.15 -2.76 14.66
C ILE A 3 1.95 -1.30 15.04
N LYS A 4 2.66 -0.84 16.06
CA LYS A 4 2.55 0.54 16.52
C LYS A 4 3.69 1.40 15.96
N ILE A 5 3.33 2.57 15.42
CA ILE A 5 4.29 3.57 14.97
C ILE A 5 4.21 4.74 15.93
N GLN A 6 5.19 4.86 16.80
CA GLN A 6 5.19 5.90 17.82
C GLN A 6 5.51 7.29 17.26
N SER A 7 6.37 7.33 16.23
CA SER A 7 6.76 8.57 15.57
C SER A 7 7.25 8.26 14.16
N LEU A 8 7.47 9.32 13.36
CA LEU A 8 8.05 9.14 12.01
C LEU A 8 9.43 8.49 12.07
N GLU A 9 10.17 8.69 13.16
CA GLU A 9 11.50 8.09 13.32
C GLU A 9 11.44 6.56 13.41
N SER A 10 10.33 6.00 13.88
CA SER A 10 10.15 4.57 14.03
C SER A 10 9.43 3.92 12.85
N ILE A 11 9.12 4.66 11.79
CA ILE A 11 8.32 4.15 10.68
C ILE A 11 9.03 3.03 9.91
N HIS A 12 10.34 3.10 9.76
CA HIS A 12 11.10 2.05 9.06
C HIS A 12 11.13 0.76 9.85
N GLU A 13 11.18 0.84 11.17
CA GLU A 13 11.09 -0.34 12.02
C GLU A 13 9.72 -1.01 11.88
N ALA A 14 8.65 -0.21 11.87
CA ALA A 14 7.30 -0.71 11.64
C ALA A 14 7.16 -1.34 10.24
N ALA A 15 7.75 -0.71 9.24
CA ALA A 15 7.76 -1.24 7.86
C ALA A 15 8.48 -2.60 7.80
N ARG A 16 9.56 -2.75 8.55
CA ARG A 16 10.29 -4.02 8.62
C ARG A 16 9.45 -5.12 9.26
N GLU A 17 8.75 -4.81 10.35
CA GLU A 17 7.82 -5.75 10.98
C GLU A 17 6.70 -6.16 10.05
N PHE A 18 6.14 -5.19 9.33
CA PHE A 18 5.08 -5.45 8.35
C PHE A 18 5.59 -6.35 7.22
N SER A 19 6.76 -6.04 6.69
CA SER A 19 7.38 -6.83 5.63
C SER A 19 7.56 -8.29 6.06
N ALA A 20 7.99 -8.52 7.29
CA ALA A 20 8.14 -9.86 7.83
C ALA A 20 6.79 -10.59 7.97
N ALA A 21 5.71 -9.84 8.19
CA ALA A 21 4.37 -10.40 8.37
C ALA A 21 3.62 -10.63 7.05
N MET A 22 4.13 -10.13 5.93
CA MET A 22 3.45 -10.23 4.63
C MET A 22 3.31 -11.67 4.15
N GLY A 23 4.25 -12.55 4.49
CA GLY A 23 4.23 -13.93 4.03
C GLY A 23 4.19 -14.01 2.51
N ASP A 24 3.33 -14.88 1.99
CA ASP A 24 3.17 -15.09 0.55
C ASP A 24 2.09 -14.19 -0.07
N SER A 25 1.46 -13.35 0.72
CA SER A 25 0.43 -12.43 0.22
C SER A 25 1.06 -11.37 -0.65
N THR A 26 0.34 -10.97 -1.71
CA THR A 26 0.85 -9.98 -2.67
C THR A 26 -0.03 -8.74 -2.78
N VAL A 27 -1.31 -8.82 -2.43
CA VAL A 27 -2.23 -7.68 -2.53
C VAL A 27 -2.62 -7.21 -1.13
N PHE A 28 -2.34 -5.95 -0.84
CA PHE A 28 -2.60 -5.33 0.45
C PHE A 28 -3.46 -4.09 0.26
N ALA A 29 -4.66 -4.11 0.83
CA ALA A 29 -5.62 -3.02 0.75
C ALA A 29 -5.55 -2.19 2.04
N LEU A 30 -5.11 -0.93 1.92
CA LEU A 30 -4.87 -0.06 3.06
C LEU A 30 -6.05 0.88 3.28
N TYR A 31 -6.70 0.71 4.41
CA TYR A 31 -7.82 1.52 4.86
C TYR A 31 -7.35 2.51 5.92
N GLY A 32 -7.86 3.71 5.86
CA GLY A 32 -7.55 4.74 6.84
C GLY A 32 -8.05 6.09 6.37
N LYS A 33 -8.30 6.98 7.30
CA LYS A 33 -8.77 8.32 7.00
C LYS A 33 -7.68 9.13 6.27
N MET A 34 -8.09 10.19 5.59
CA MET A 34 -7.17 11.15 5.02
C MET A 34 -6.23 11.65 6.13
N GLY A 35 -4.93 11.64 5.85
CA GLY A 35 -3.93 12.06 6.83
C GLY A 35 -3.52 11.00 7.84
N ALA A 36 -4.05 9.78 7.76
CA ALA A 36 -3.65 8.69 8.67
C ALA A 36 -2.22 8.19 8.44
N GLY A 37 -1.60 8.55 7.30
CA GLY A 37 -0.22 8.18 7.02
C GLY A 37 -0.07 7.00 6.06
N LYS A 38 -1.09 6.67 5.30
CA LYS A 38 -1.04 5.54 4.36
C LYS A 38 0.09 5.65 3.36
N THR A 39 0.18 6.78 2.66
CA THR A 39 1.23 7.00 1.65
C THR A 39 2.61 6.99 2.29
N THR A 40 2.75 7.63 3.45
CA THR A 40 4.02 7.67 4.17
C THR A 40 4.48 6.26 4.56
N PHE A 41 3.54 5.42 4.97
CA PHE A 41 3.85 4.04 5.33
C PHE A 41 4.22 3.21 4.11
N VAL A 42 3.49 3.34 3.00
CA VAL A 42 3.82 2.63 1.75
C VAL A 42 5.21 3.04 1.27
N LYS A 43 5.55 4.32 1.38
CA LYS A 43 6.89 4.80 1.04
C LYS A 43 7.96 4.09 1.86
N ALA A 44 7.76 4.01 3.17
CA ALA A 44 8.70 3.33 4.06
C ALA A 44 8.81 1.84 3.73
N LEU A 45 7.68 1.18 3.42
CA LEU A 45 7.67 -0.21 2.99
C LEU A 45 8.48 -0.43 1.73
N CYS A 46 8.29 0.42 0.72
CA CYS A 46 9.03 0.31 -0.54
C CYS A 46 10.53 0.48 -0.31
N GLU A 47 10.92 1.43 0.55
CA GLU A 47 12.33 1.64 0.90
C GLU A 47 12.92 0.40 1.59
N GLU A 48 12.18 -0.21 2.52
CA GLU A 48 12.61 -1.45 3.19
C GLU A 48 12.69 -2.64 2.21
N LEU A 49 11.88 -2.63 1.16
CA LEU A 49 11.88 -3.67 0.14
C LEU A 49 12.93 -3.44 -0.95
N GLY A 50 13.76 -2.41 -0.82
CA GLY A 50 14.89 -2.19 -1.71
C GLY A 50 14.64 -1.23 -2.86
N VAL A 51 13.57 -0.44 -2.83
CA VAL A 51 13.32 0.58 -3.84
C VAL A 51 14.15 1.82 -3.54
N THR A 52 14.97 2.25 -4.50
CA THR A 52 15.82 3.43 -4.36
C THR A 52 15.29 4.63 -5.13
N ASP A 53 14.27 4.45 -5.97
CA ASP A 53 13.61 5.54 -6.69
C ASP A 53 12.87 6.48 -5.74
N VAL A 54 12.55 7.67 -6.24
CA VAL A 54 11.69 8.60 -5.50
C VAL A 54 10.27 8.03 -5.44
N ILE A 55 9.80 7.76 -4.25
CA ILE A 55 8.48 7.18 -4.01
C ILE A 55 7.50 8.27 -3.61
N SER A 56 6.38 8.36 -4.34
CA SER A 56 5.34 9.35 -4.08
C SER A 56 3.97 8.74 -4.38
N SER A 57 2.91 9.39 -3.89
CA SER A 57 1.56 9.03 -4.32
C SER A 57 1.42 9.27 -5.82
N PRO A 58 0.67 8.41 -6.53
CA PRO A 58 0.31 8.69 -7.91
C PRO A 58 -0.49 9.99 -8.00
N THR A 59 -0.01 10.95 -8.80
CA THR A 59 -0.65 12.26 -8.93
C THR A 59 -1.53 12.38 -10.16
N PHE A 60 -1.03 11.88 -11.28
CA PHE A 60 -1.74 11.95 -12.57
C PHE A 60 -2.17 10.58 -13.06
N ALA A 61 -1.54 9.53 -12.57
CA ALA A 61 -1.90 8.16 -12.87
C ALA A 61 -2.49 7.52 -11.62
N ILE A 62 -3.27 6.46 -11.80
CA ILE A 62 -3.86 5.70 -10.68
C ILE A 62 -2.80 4.80 -10.02
N VAL A 63 -1.79 4.39 -10.78
CA VAL A 63 -0.78 3.44 -10.31
C VAL A 63 0.63 3.92 -10.62
N ASN A 64 1.54 3.74 -9.67
CA ASN A 64 2.98 3.86 -9.87
C ASN A 64 3.61 2.48 -9.80
N GLU A 65 4.61 2.27 -10.64
CA GLU A 65 5.39 1.04 -10.67
C GLU A 65 6.79 1.30 -10.15
N TYR A 66 7.22 0.47 -9.21
CA TYR A 66 8.58 0.52 -8.67
C TYR A 66 9.23 -0.84 -8.82
N ARG A 67 10.55 -0.87 -8.80
CA ARG A 67 11.31 -2.12 -8.83
C ARG A 67 12.32 -2.12 -7.69
N SER A 68 12.37 -3.22 -6.96
CA SER A 68 13.38 -3.40 -5.92
C SER A 68 14.75 -3.58 -6.57
N ASP A 69 15.73 -2.80 -6.15
CA ASP A 69 17.12 -2.95 -6.60
C ASP A 69 17.80 -4.16 -5.95
N GLU A 70 17.23 -4.67 -4.85
CA GLU A 70 17.77 -5.84 -4.15
C GLU A 70 17.30 -7.16 -4.77
N THR A 71 16.01 -7.24 -5.14
CA THR A 71 15.40 -8.48 -5.60
C THR A 71 15.01 -8.48 -7.07
N GLY A 72 14.90 -7.29 -7.67
CA GLY A 72 14.37 -7.13 -9.03
C GLY A 72 12.86 -7.25 -9.13
N GLU A 73 12.17 -7.44 -8.03
CA GLU A 73 10.72 -7.60 -8.02
C GLU A 73 9.99 -6.28 -8.28
N LEU A 74 8.84 -6.37 -8.96
CA LEU A 74 7.97 -5.23 -9.22
C LEU A 74 7.05 -4.99 -8.02
N ILE A 75 6.79 -3.70 -7.75
CA ILE A 75 5.87 -3.26 -6.72
C ILE A 75 4.95 -2.22 -7.34
N TYR A 76 3.65 -2.43 -7.22
CA TYR A 76 2.64 -1.48 -7.71
C TYR A 76 1.99 -0.76 -6.54
N HIS A 77 1.94 0.57 -6.64
CA HIS A 77 1.29 1.42 -5.64
C HIS A 77 0.10 2.12 -6.29
N PHE A 78 -1.09 1.78 -5.84
CA PHE A 78 -2.36 2.31 -6.34
C PHE A 78 -2.91 3.36 -5.40
N ASP A 79 -3.53 4.40 -5.98
CA ASP A 79 -4.31 5.37 -5.23
C ASP A 79 -5.60 5.63 -6.01
N PHE A 80 -6.72 5.15 -5.48
CA PHE A 80 -8.02 5.27 -6.11
C PHE A 80 -8.83 6.47 -5.61
N TYR A 81 -8.23 7.34 -4.82
CA TYR A 81 -8.96 8.47 -4.21
C TYR A 81 -9.68 9.35 -5.22
N ARG A 82 -9.08 9.55 -6.40
CA ARG A 82 -9.60 10.47 -7.42
C ARG A 82 -10.45 9.82 -8.50
N ILE A 83 -10.65 8.52 -8.46
CA ILE A 83 -11.52 7.91 -9.46
C ILE A 83 -12.96 8.34 -9.23
N LYS A 84 -13.69 8.55 -10.30
CA LYS A 84 -15.09 8.97 -10.28
C LYS A 84 -16.01 7.84 -10.69
N LYS A 85 -15.52 6.93 -11.52
CA LYS A 85 -16.30 5.82 -12.06
C LYS A 85 -15.46 4.55 -12.04
N LEU A 86 -16.10 3.45 -11.73
CA LEU A 86 -15.45 2.14 -11.73
C LEU A 86 -14.91 1.76 -13.12
N SER A 87 -15.51 2.31 -14.19
CA SER A 87 -15.01 2.09 -15.55
C SER A 87 -13.56 2.53 -15.75
N GLU A 88 -13.09 3.53 -14.98
CA GLU A 88 -11.69 3.97 -15.05
C GLU A 88 -10.74 2.85 -14.60
N VAL A 89 -11.17 2.03 -13.64
CA VAL A 89 -10.39 0.90 -13.15
C VAL A 89 -10.37 -0.23 -14.18
N TYR A 90 -11.51 -0.50 -14.82
CA TYR A 90 -11.57 -1.47 -15.91
C TYR A 90 -10.69 -1.04 -17.09
N ASP A 91 -10.72 0.24 -17.43
CA ASP A 91 -9.97 0.79 -18.57
C ASP A 91 -8.45 0.68 -18.36
N MET A 92 -7.97 0.74 -17.12
CA MET A 92 -6.55 0.59 -16.84
C MET A 92 -6.06 -0.86 -16.89
N GLY A 93 -6.97 -1.83 -16.94
CA GLY A 93 -6.62 -3.25 -16.95
C GLY A 93 -6.19 -3.74 -15.57
N TYR A 94 -6.97 -3.46 -14.52
CA TYR A 94 -6.62 -3.78 -13.14
C TYR A 94 -6.23 -5.25 -12.92
N GLU A 95 -6.81 -6.16 -13.68
CA GLU A 95 -6.55 -7.60 -13.54
C GLU A 95 -5.09 -7.94 -13.82
N ASP A 96 -4.47 -7.26 -14.77
CA ASP A 96 -3.07 -7.47 -15.12
C ASP A 96 -2.12 -7.10 -13.96
N TYR A 97 -2.57 -6.25 -13.05
CA TYR A 97 -1.81 -5.87 -11.86
C TYR A 97 -2.14 -6.77 -10.68
N PHE A 98 -3.42 -6.87 -10.33
CA PHE A 98 -3.87 -7.57 -9.11
C PHE A 98 -3.56 -9.06 -9.16
N TYR A 99 -3.54 -9.65 -10.33
CA TYR A 99 -3.27 -11.09 -10.51
C TYR A 99 -1.90 -11.38 -11.11
N SER A 100 -1.02 -10.39 -11.12
CA SER A 100 0.34 -10.53 -11.68
C SER A 100 1.31 -11.33 -10.81
N GLY A 101 1.01 -11.46 -9.52
CA GLY A 101 1.95 -12.01 -8.54
C GLY A 101 2.91 -10.97 -7.98
N ALA A 102 2.94 -9.76 -8.51
CA ALA A 102 3.73 -8.66 -7.96
C ALA A 102 3.05 -8.06 -6.74
N LEU A 103 3.83 -7.42 -5.87
CA LEU A 103 3.27 -6.73 -4.70
C LEU A 103 2.41 -5.56 -5.16
N CYS A 104 1.21 -5.44 -4.58
CA CYS A 104 0.29 -4.35 -4.83
C CYS A 104 -0.12 -3.74 -3.51
N PHE A 105 0.20 -2.47 -3.32
CA PHE A 105 -0.25 -1.68 -2.18
C PHE A 105 -1.33 -0.72 -2.68
N ILE A 106 -2.53 -0.85 -2.14
CA ILE A 106 -3.72 -0.16 -2.65
C ILE A 106 -4.24 0.81 -1.60
N GLU A 107 -4.20 2.12 -1.91
CA GLU A 107 -4.83 3.15 -1.09
C GLU A 107 -6.23 3.44 -1.62
N TRP A 108 -7.13 3.77 -0.70
CA TRP A 108 -8.55 4.00 -0.98
C TRP A 108 -9.21 2.81 -1.67
N PRO A 109 -9.04 1.59 -1.09
CA PRO A 109 -9.62 0.39 -1.69
C PRO A 109 -11.14 0.34 -1.62
N GLU A 110 -11.76 1.18 -0.78
CA GLU A 110 -13.20 1.23 -0.61
C GLU A 110 -13.93 1.43 -1.94
N LEU A 111 -13.29 2.12 -2.88
CA LEU A 111 -13.88 2.43 -4.18
C LEU A 111 -13.84 1.25 -5.14
N VAL A 112 -13.05 0.22 -4.84
CA VAL A 112 -12.82 -0.92 -5.73
C VAL A 112 -12.92 -2.27 -5.01
N GLU A 113 -13.56 -2.31 -3.84
CA GLU A 113 -13.61 -3.52 -3.02
C GLU A 113 -14.10 -4.75 -3.77
N GLU A 114 -15.09 -4.59 -4.63
CA GLU A 114 -15.64 -5.69 -5.40
C GLU A 114 -14.68 -6.28 -6.43
N LEU A 115 -13.59 -5.56 -6.75
CA LEU A 115 -12.59 -5.98 -7.72
C LEU A 115 -11.36 -6.59 -7.08
N LEU A 116 -11.23 -6.50 -5.76
CA LEU A 116 -10.07 -7.03 -5.06
C LEU A 116 -10.04 -8.56 -5.11
N PRO A 117 -8.84 -9.17 -5.24
CA PRO A 117 -8.72 -10.63 -5.13
C PRO A 117 -9.26 -11.12 -3.78
N GLY A 118 -9.78 -12.34 -3.77
CA GLY A 118 -10.34 -12.92 -2.54
C GLY A 118 -9.33 -13.11 -1.42
N ASP A 119 -8.05 -13.19 -1.75
CA ASP A 119 -6.96 -13.35 -0.78
C ASP A 119 -6.26 -12.02 -0.44
N ALA A 120 -6.82 -10.89 -0.88
CA ALA A 120 -6.27 -9.57 -0.53
C ALA A 120 -6.29 -9.38 0.99
N VAL A 121 -5.19 -8.88 1.52
CA VAL A 121 -5.06 -8.63 2.95
C VAL A 121 -5.57 -7.24 3.28
N LYS A 122 -6.51 -7.16 4.22
CA LYS A 122 -7.02 -5.90 4.70
C LYS A 122 -6.07 -5.33 5.75
N VAL A 123 -5.58 -4.12 5.50
CA VAL A 123 -4.68 -3.40 6.41
C VAL A 123 -5.39 -2.11 6.84
N THR A 124 -5.42 -1.84 8.14
CA THR A 124 -5.96 -0.58 8.63
C THR A 124 -4.85 0.24 9.29
N ILE A 125 -4.86 1.55 9.03
CA ILE A 125 -3.97 2.51 9.68
C ILE A 125 -4.82 3.53 10.38
N GLU A 126 -4.60 3.68 11.69
CA GLU A 126 -5.37 4.57 12.52
C GLU A 126 -4.45 5.47 13.33
N GLU A 127 -4.74 6.78 13.36
CA GLU A 127 -4.05 7.73 14.21
C GLU A 127 -4.69 7.74 15.59
N LEU A 128 -3.86 7.61 16.62
CA LEU A 128 -4.32 7.64 18.01
C LEU A 128 -4.25 9.07 18.55
N GLU A 129 -4.87 9.28 19.73
CA GLU A 129 -4.97 10.60 20.35
C GLU A 129 -3.61 11.25 20.63
N ASP A 130 -2.60 10.44 20.94
CA ASP A 130 -1.25 10.93 21.21
C ASP A 130 -0.42 11.20 19.95
N GLY A 131 -1.01 11.08 18.77
CA GLY A 131 -0.33 11.28 17.50
C GLY A 131 0.40 10.06 16.97
N SER A 132 0.49 8.98 17.75
CA SER A 132 1.02 7.72 17.24
C SER A 132 0.02 7.06 16.31
N ARG A 133 0.48 6.05 15.57
CA ARG A 133 -0.39 5.30 14.67
C ARG A 133 -0.32 3.82 14.97
N VAL A 134 -1.38 3.12 14.64
CA VAL A 134 -1.43 1.65 14.76
C VAL A 134 -1.86 1.06 13.43
N ILE A 135 -1.14 0.03 13.01
CA ILE A 135 -1.43 -0.74 11.81
C ILE A 135 -1.95 -2.09 12.23
N LYS A 136 -3.08 -2.48 11.67
CA LYS A 136 -3.69 -3.79 11.93
C LYS A 136 -3.79 -4.57 10.64
N LEU A 137 -3.41 -5.80 10.71
CA LEU A 137 -3.53 -6.74 9.58
C LEU A 137 -3.84 -8.15 10.07
#